data_d898481fb73552f6857ac08322bddce0
#
_entry.id   d898481fb73552f6857ac08322bddce0
#
_cell.length_a   1.000
_cell.length_b   1.000
_cell.length_c   1.000
_cell.angle_alpha   90.00
_cell.angle_beta   90.00
_cell.angle_gamma   90.00
#
_symmetry.space_group_name_H-M   'P 1'
#
loop_
_entity.id
_entity.type
_entity.pdbx_description
1 polymer ?
#
loop_
_entity_poly.entity_id
_entity_poly.type
_entity_poly.pdbx_seq_one_letter_code
_entity_poly.pdbx_strand_id
1 'polypeptide(L)'
;MFGFLNVYKPIGMTSHDVVAILRRVTKIKQIGHTGTLDPFAEGVLPICIGKSTRLIEYLEDDKAYIGTFCFGKSTSTYDIEGDTVETFTRKVTQTDIENILNDFEGEIEQIPPIYSAIKVNGKKLYDYAREGK
;
A
#
# COMPACT_ATOMS: atom_id res chain seq x y z
N MET A 1 15.81 -9.08 -22.80
CA MET A 1 14.49 -8.40 -22.74
C MET A 1 14.51 -7.38 -21.61
N PHE A 2 13.99 -6.18 -21.83
CA PHE A 2 13.82 -5.14 -20.84
C PHE A 2 12.59 -4.29 -21.21
N GLY A 3 11.97 -3.64 -20.26
CA GLY A 3 10.81 -2.77 -20.47
C GLY A 3 9.88 -2.72 -19.28
N PHE A 4 8.71 -2.16 -19.48
CA PHE A 4 7.64 -2.04 -18.50
C PHE A 4 6.48 -2.96 -18.87
N LEU A 5 5.82 -3.49 -17.85
CA LEU A 5 4.65 -4.33 -18.00
C LEU A 5 3.63 -3.95 -16.93
N ASN A 6 2.40 -3.63 -17.32
CA ASN A 6 1.30 -3.48 -16.37
C ASN A 6 0.69 -4.86 -16.10
N VAL A 7 0.67 -5.24 -14.83
CA VAL A 7 0.12 -6.52 -14.37
C VAL A 7 -1.04 -6.24 -13.43
N TYR A 8 -2.15 -6.92 -13.63
CA TYR A 8 -3.22 -6.93 -12.64
C TYR A 8 -2.82 -7.83 -11.47
N LYS A 9 -2.64 -7.25 -10.28
CA LYS A 9 -2.41 -8.00 -9.05
C LYS A 9 -3.76 -8.40 -8.44
N PRO A 10 -4.06 -9.69 -8.26
CA PRO A 10 -5.28 -10.11 -7.58
C PRO A 10 -5.16 -9.94 -6.06
N ILE A 11 -6.30 -10.02 -5.38
CA ILE A 11 -6.39 -10.14 -3.91
C ILE A 11 -5.68 -11.41 -3.45
N GLY A 12 -5.09 -11.38 -2.25
CA GLY A 12 -4.43 -12.51 -1.61
C GLY A 12 -2.98 -12.74 -2.03
N MET A 13 -2.44 -11.90 -2.91
CA MET A 13 -1.03 -11.91 -3.32
C MET A 13 -0.33 -10.64 -2.90
N THR A 14 0.93 -10.76 -2.48
CA THR A 14 1.81 -9.59 -2.31
C THR A 14 2.31 -9.10 -3.67
N SER A 15 2.74 -7.84 -3.75
CA SER A 15 3.42 -7.31 -4.94
C SER A 15 4.69 -8.11 -5.28
N HIS A 16 5.36 -8.65 -4.25
CA HIS A 16 6.56 -9.47 -4.44
C HIS A 16 6.25 -10.86 -5.02
N ASP A 17 5.08 -11.45 -4.71
CA ASP A 17 4.66 -12.73 -5.30
C ASP A 17 4.47 -12.60 -6.81
N VAL A 18 3.91 -11.48 -7.27
CA VAL A 18 3.82 -11.18 -8.70
C VAL A 18 5.20 -11.13 -9.35
N VAL A 19 6.16 -10.45 -8.72
CA VAL A 19 7.55 -10.41 -9.19
C VAL A 19 8.17 -11.81 -9.24
N ALA A 20 7.94 -12.63 -8.21
CA ALA A 20 8.46 -14.01 -8.13
C ALA A 20 7.90 -14.89 -9.27
N ILE A 21 6.58 -14.78 -9.54
CA ILE A 21 5.95 -15.48 -10.67
C ILE A 21 6.59 -15.05 -12.00
N LEU A 22 6.72 -13.75 -12.22
CA LEU A 22 7.30 -13.23 -13.45
C LEU A 22 8.76 -13.67 -13.64
N ARG A 23 9.58 -13.68 -12.58
CA ARG A 23 10.95 -14.23 -12.61
C ARG A 23 10.97 -15.69 -13.03
N ARG A 24 10.03 -16.49 -12.51
CA ARG A 24 9.92 -17.91 -12.84
C ARG A 24 9.51 -18.13 -14.30
N VAL A 25 8.53 -17.36 -14.80
CA VAL A 25 8.01 -17.50 -16.17
C VAL A 25 9.02 -16.99 -17.20
N THR A 26 9.58 -15.81 -16.98
CA THR A 26 10.48 -15.15 -17.94
C THR A 26 11.92 -15.62 -17.88
N LYS A 27 12.32 -16.30 -16.78
CA LYS A 27 13.71 -16.66 -16.42
C LYS A 27 14.63 -15.44 -16.26
N ILE A 28 14.07 -14.24 -16.11
CA ILE A 28 14.80 -12.99 -15.87
C ILE A 28 14.84 -12.73 -14.37
N LYS A 29 16.03 -12.64 -13.78
CA LYS A 29 16.19 -12.38 -12.33
C LYS A 29 15.90 -10.93 -11.97
N GLN A 30 16.27 -10.00 -12.84
CA GLN A 30 16.14 -8.57 -12.61
C GLN A 30 14.72 -8.11 -12.98
N ILE A 31 13.80 -8.18 -12.02
CA ILE A 31 12.41 -7.71 -12.12
C ILE A 31 12.06 -7.03 -10.80
N GLY A 32 11.41 -5.87 -10.87
CA GLY A 32 10.91 -5.11 -9.72
C GLY A 32 9.56 -4.46 -10.04
N HIS A 33 8.83 -4.08 -9.03
CA HIS A 33 7.59 -3.28 -9.14
C HIS A 33 7.86 -1.82 -8.75
N THR A 34 7.04 -0.89 -9.24
CA THR A 34 7.20 0.55 -9.01
C THR A 34 6.49 1.05 -7.75
N GLY A 35 5.63 0.24 -7.16
CA GLY A 35 4.90 0.56 -5.94
C GLY A 35 4.32 -0.69 -5.30
N THR A 36 4.08 -0.65 -4.00
CA THR A 36 3.51 -1.78 -3.27
C THR A 36 1.99 -1.65 -3.22
N LEU A 37 1.29 -2.73 -3.54
CA LEU A 37 -0.11 -2.96 -3.20
C LEU A 37 -0.19 -3.97 -2.08
N ASP A 38 -1.04 -3.71 -1.10
CA ASP A 38 -1.29 -4.61 0.02
C ASP A 38 -1.91 -5.93 -0.44
N PRO A 39 -1.80 -7.03 0.33
CA PRO A 39 -2.36 -8.32 -0.07
C PRO A 39 -3.87 -8.29 -0.33
N PHE A 40 -4.62 -7.51 0.45
CA PHE A 40 -6.07 -7.36 0.28
C PHE A 40 -6.48 -6.39 -0.84
N ALA A 41 -5.53 -5.59 -1.35
CA ALA A 41 -5.77 -4.71 -2.50
C ALA A 41 -5.57 -5.45 -3.81
N GLU A 42 -6.31 -5.05 -4.84
CA GLU A 42 -6.14 -5.52 -6.22
C GLU A 42 -6.00 -4.34 -7.18
N GLY A 43 -5.44 -4.59 -8.35
CA GLY A 43 -5.33 -3.55 -9.37
C GLY A 43 -4.04 -3.58 -10.17
N VAL A 44 -3.77 -2.47 -10.85
CA VAL A 44 -2.61 -2.35 -11.72
C VAL A 44 -1.33 -2.23 -10.89
N LEU A 45 -0.41 -3.14 -11.14
CA LEU A 45 0.94 -3.15 -10.59
C LEU A 45 1.93 -3.00 -11.74
N PRO A 46 2.55 -1.82 -11.93
CA PRO A 46 3.56 -1.65 -12.96
C PRO A 46 4.85 -2.38 -12.57
N ILE A 47 5.37 -3.16 -13.52
CA ILE A 47 6.56 -3.99 -13.36
C ILE A 47 7.65 -3.51 -14.29
N CYS A 48 8.87 -3.42 -13.78
CA CYS A 48 10.09 -3.16 -14.55
C CYS A 48 10.86 -4.45 -14.75
N ILE A 49 11.26 -4.72 -16.00
CA ILE A 49 11.97 -5.95 -16.39
C ILE A 49 13.37 -5.59 -16.89
N GLY A 50 14.39 -6.31 -16.43
CA GLY A 50 15.77 -6.15 -16.84
C GLY A 50 16.32 -4.75 -16.49
N LYS A 51 17.02 -4.11 -17.42
CA LYS A 51 17.68 -2.81 -17.19
C LYS A 51 16.72 -1.70 -16.78
N SER A 52 15.42 -1.80 -17.12
CA SER A 52 14.43 -0.79 -16.74
C SER A 52 14.16 -0.72 -15.24
N THR A 53 14.58 -1.71 -14.44
CA THR A 53 14.51 -1.61 -12.96
C THR A 53 15.31 -0.44 -12.38
N ARG A 54 16.32 0.08 -13.12
CA ARG A 54 17.08 1.27 -12.73
C ARG A 54 16.30 2.57 -12.89
N LEU A 55 15.18 2.52 -13.59
CA LEU A 55 14.31 3.68 -13.81
C LEU A 55 13.25 3.84 -12.73
N ILE A 56 13.09 2.85 -11.84
CA ILE A 56 12.05 2.88 -10.80
C ILE A 56 12.14 4.14 -9.93
N GLU A 57 13.34 4.56 -9.58
CA GLU A 57 13.58 5.76 -8.75
C GLU A 57 13.25 7.09 -9.44
N TYR A 58 13.03 7.09 -10.76
CA TYR A 58 12.70 8.27 -11.57
C TYR A 58 11.23 8.28 -12.04
N LEU A 59 10.46 7.26 -11.67
CA LEU A 59 9.05 7.20 -12.04
C LEU A 59 8.21 7.94 -11.01
N GLU A 60 7.17 8.59 -11.48
CA GLU A 60 6.16 9.21 -10.62
C GLU A 60 5.52 8.14 -9.71
N ASP A 61 5.30 8.48 -8.45
CA ASP A 61 4.73 7.59 -7.44
C ASP A 61 3.25 7.92 -7.15
N ASP A 62 2.58 8.57 -8.09
CA ASP A 62 1.16 8.89 -8.00
C ASP A 62 0.31 7.63 -8.01
N LYS A 63 -0.64 7.54 -7.08
CA LYS A 63 -1.54 6.40 -6.92
C LYS A 63 -2.97 6.88 -6.75
N ALA A 64 -3.89 6.12 -7.32
CA ALA A 64 -5.32 6.30 -7.10
C ALA A 64 -5.95 4.99 -6.66
N TYR A 65 -6.87 5.07 -5.70
CA TYR A 65 -7.56 3.90 -5.14
C TYR A 65 -9.06 4.13 -5.12
N ILE A 66 -9.80 3.05 -5.31
CA ILE A 66 -11.22 2.97 -4.98
C ILE A 66 -11.30 2.10 -3.75
N GLY A 67 -11.79 2.65 -2.64
CA GLY A 67 -11.85 1.96 -1.36
C GLY A 67 -13.20 2.06 -0.69
N THR A 68 -13.51 1.09 0.18
CA THR A 68 -14.68 1.10 1.05
C THR A 68 -14.23 1.40 2.48
N PHE A 69 -14.77 2.47 3.07
CA PHE A 69 -14.52 2.83 4.46
C PHE A 69 -15.61 2.24 5.36
N CYS A 70 -15.18 1.48 6.39
CA CYS A 70 -16.08 0.95 7.41
C CYS A 70 -16.02 1.84 8.65
N PHE A 71 -17.06 2.64 8.87
CA PHE A 71 -17.18 3.50 10.04
C PHE A 71 -17.60 2.72 11.29
N GLY A 72 -17.31 3.29 12.46
CA GLY A 72 -17.72 2.76 13.76
C GLY A 72 -16.67 1.93 14.48
N LYS A 73 -15.48 1.74 13.91
CA LYS A 73 -14.34 1.10 14.57
C LYS A 73 -13.02 1.66 14.09
N SER A 74 -12.01 1.63 14.94
CA SER A 74 -10.60 1.81 14.57
C SER A 74 -9.84 0.51 14.75
N THR A 75 -8.78 0.32 13.96
CA THR A 75 -7.93 -0.87 14.00
C THR A 75 -6.46 -0.50 14.19
N SER A 76 -5.66 -1.43 14.67
CA SER A 76 -4.23 -1.22 14.94
C SER A 76 -3.39 -0.93 13.70
N THR A 77 -3.85 -1.34 12.52
CA THR A 77 -3.17 -1.13 11.22
C THR A 77 -3.83 -0.05 10.37
N TYR A 78 -4.96 0.51 10.82
CA TYR A 78 -5.82 1.44 10.07
C TYR A 78 -6.46 0.83 8.81
N ASP A 79 -6.49 -0.50 8.72
CA ASP A 79 -7.13 -1.27 7.67
C ASP A 79 -7.96 -2.45 8.24
N ILE A 80 -8.52 -3.26 7.37
CA ILE A 80 -9.40 -4.37 7.76
C ILE A 80 -8.65 -5.56 8.37
N GLU A 81 -7.33 -5.64 8.24
CA GLU A 81 -6.52 -6.76 8.73
C GLU A 81 -6.09 -6.59 10.19
N GLY A 82 -6.16 -5.35 10.72
CA GLY A 82 -5.77 -5.06 12.10
C GLY A 82 -6.80 -5.46 13.14
N ASP A 83 -6.32 -5.72 14.36
CA ASP A 83 -7.18 -5.92 15.53
C ASP A 83 -7.98 -4.65 15.83
N THR A 84 -9.24 -4.81 16.21
CA THR A 84 -10.09 -3.69 16.62
C THR A 84 -9.56 -3.10 17.93
N VAL A 85 -9.19 -1.82 17.89
CA VAL A 85 -8.69 -1.06 19.03
C VAL A 85 -9.84 -0.35 19.74
N GLU A 86 -10.76 0.24 19.00
CA GLU A 86 -11.86 1.02 19.54
C GLU A 86 -13.11 0.87 18.69
N THR A 87 -14.27 0.95 19.33
CA THR A 87 -15.57 0.93 18.66
C THR A 87 -16.39 2.15 19.04
N PHE A 88 -17.13 2.70 18.07
CA PHE A 88 -17.92 3.90 18.22
C PHE A 88 -19.38 3.61 17.86
N THR A 89 -20.31 4.07 18.68
CA THR A 89 -21.75 3.88 18.46
C THR A 89 -22.41 5.00 17.65
N ARG A 90 -21.69 6.12 17.43
CA ARG A 90 -22.19 7.23 16.63
C ARG A 90 -22.43 6.78 15.19
N LYS A 91 -23.61 7.05 14.67
CA LYS A 91 -23.89 6.86 13.24
C LYS A 91 -23.28 8.01 12.45
N VAL A 92 -22.50 7.66 11.44
CA VAL A 92 -21.94 8.61 10.49
C VAL A 92 -22.95 8.84 9.37
N THR A 93 -23.23 10.10 9.06
CA THR A 93 -24.11 10.50 7.97
C THR A 93 -23.31 10.90 6.74
N GLN A 94 -23.96 10.97 5.58
CA GLN A 94 -23.34 11.48 4.36
C GLN A 94 -22.82 12.91 4.54
N THR A 95 -23.57 13.76 5.22
CA THR A 95 -23.16 15.14 5.52
C THR A 95 -21.91 15.20 6.39
N ASP A 96 -21.75 14.30 7.38
CA ASP A 96 -20.53 14.23 8.19
C ASP A 96 -19.32 13.93 7.29
N ILE A 97 -19.46 13.03 6.31
CA ILE A 97 -18.40 12.68 5.38
C ILE A 97 -18.07 13.86 4.47
N GLU A 98 -19.08 14.47 3.83
CA GLU A 98 -18.91 15.59 2.92
C GLU A 98 -18.20 16.77 3.58
N ASN A 99 -18.48 17.03 4.85
CA ASN A 99 -17.87 18.12 5.60
C ASN A 99 -16.38 17.94 5.85
N ILE A 100 -15.88 16.70 5.92
CA ILE A 100 -14.47 16.44 6.21
C ILE A 100 -13.64 16.16 4.96
N LEU A 101 -14.25 15.95 3.78
CA LEU A 101 -13.49 15.60 2.57
C LEU A 101 -12.45 16.64 2.19
N ASN A 102 -12.76 17.93 2.38
CA ASN A 102 -11.84 19.01 2.08
C ASN A 102 -10.56 18.98 2.93
N ASP A 103 -10.61 18.37 4.13
CA ASP A 103 -9.45 18.24 5.02
C ASP A 103 -8.43 17.22 4.48
N PHE A 104 -8.83 16.43 3.46
CA PHE A 104 -7.99 15.42 2.80
C PHE A 104 -7.54 15.84 1.40
N GLU A 105 -7.79 17.08 0.99
CA GLU A 105 -7.34 17.61 -0.29
C GLU A 105 -6.02 18.36 -0.15
N GLY A 106 -5.14 18.21 -1.16
CA GLY A 106 -3.83 18.87 -1.21
C GLY A 106 -2.78 18.22 -0.33
N GLU A 107 -1.84 19.02 0.16
CA GLU A 107 -0.78 18.54 1.06
C GLU A 107 -1.32 18.45 2.49
N ILE A 108 -1.31 17.25 3.05
CA ILE A 108 -1.73 16.98 4.42
C ILE A 108 -0.60 16.30 5.21
N GLU A 109 -0.55 16.56 6.51
CA GLU A 109 0.34 15.84 7.42
C GLU A 109 -0.37 14.61 7.97
N GLN A 110 0.30 13.46 7.94
CA GLN A 110 -0.20 12.21 8.50
C GLN A 110 0.81 11.62 9.47
N ILE A 111 0.34 11.21 10.66
CA ILE A 111 1.12 10.35 11.55
C ILE A 111 0.96 8.92 11.02
N PRO A 112 2.04 8.31 10.49
CA PRO A 112 1.91 6.97 9.91
C PRO A 112 1.61 5.93 11.00
N PRO A 113 0.86 4.86 10.66
CA PRO A 113 0.65 3.76 11.58
C PRO A 113 1.97 3.09 11.93
N ILE A 114 2.08 2.58 13.18
CA ILE A 114 3.29 1.90 13.64
C ILE A 114 3.62 0.65 12.78
N TYR A 115 2.61 0.03 12.19
CA TYR A 115 2.74 -1.11 11.26
C TYR A 115 2.98 -0.66 9.81
N SER A 116 3.82 0.36 9.61
CA SER A 116 4.20 0.84 8.27
C SER A 116 5.64 0.50 7.89
N ALA A 117 5.93 0.56 6.59
CA ALA A 117 7.28 0.35 6.05
C ALA A 117 8.20 1.58 6.16
N ILE A 118 7.70 2.68 6.74
CA ILE A 118 8.46 3.91 6.94
C ILE A 118 9.64 3.64 7.87
N LYS A 119 10.80 4.18 7.51
CA LYS A 119 12.02 4.00 8.30
C LYS A 119 12.24 5.19 9.24
N VAL A 120 12.44 4.88 10.52
CA VAL A 120 12.91 5.83 11.53
C VAL A 120 14.26 5.32 12.04
N ASN A 121 15.28 6.17 11.99
CA ASN A 121 16.66 5.79 12.34
C ASN A 121 17.17 4.53 11.60
N GLY A 122 16.80 4.38 10.31
CA GLY A 122 17.24 3.27 9.47
C GLY A 122 16.47 1.95 9.65
N LYS A 123 15.56 1.86 10.64
CA LYS A 123 14.75 0.68 10.93
C LYS A 123 13.28 0.97 10.61
N LYS A 124 12.57 0.01 10.05
CA LYS A 124 11.15 0.17 9.69
C LYS A 124 10.26 0.20 10.93
N LEU A 125 9.18 0.98 10.90
CA LEU A 125 8.25 1.12 12.03
C LEU A 125 7.63 -0.21 12.45
N TYR A 126 7.26 -1.08 11.52
CA TYR A 126 6.72 -2.40 11.86
C TYR A 126 7.73 -3.30 12.60
N ASP A 127 9.05 -3.10 12.44
CA ASP A 127 10.05 -3.84 13.21
C ASP A 127 10.09 -3.37 14.67
N TYR A 128 9.88 -2.06 14.90
CA TYR A 128 9.71 -1.53 16.27
C TYR A 128 8.44 -2.07 16.92
N ALA A 129 7.31 -2.12 16.19
CA ALA A 129 6.06 -2.66 16.70
C ALA A 129 6.18 -4.12 17.17
N ARG A 130 6.90 -4.96 16.39
CA ARG A 130 7.15 -6.37 16.74
C ARG A 130 8.04 -6.53 17.98
N GLU A 131 8.88 -5.56 18.27
CA GLU A 131 9.75 -5.54 19.47
C GLU A 131 9.06 -4.94 20.70
N GLY A 132 7.79 -4.51 20.58
CA GLY A 132 7.04 -3.91 21.69
C GLY A 132 7.54 -2.53 22.11
N LYS A 133 8.14 -1.79 21.19
CA LYS A 133 8.70 -0.45 21.41
C LYS A 133 7.85 0.62 20.75
#